data_de79ffef9865cc94a36ca6963f33325d
#
_entry.id   de79ffef9865cc94a36ca6963f33325d
#
_cell.length_a   1.000
_cell.length_b   1.000
_cell.length_c   1.000
_cell.angle_alpha   90.00
_cell.angle_beta   90.00
_cell.angle_gamma   90.00
#
_symmetry.space_group_name_H-M   'P 1'
#
loop_
_entity.id
_entity.type
_entity.pdbx_description
1 polymer ?
#
loop_
_entity_poly.entity_id
_entity_poly.type
_entity_poly.pdbx_seq_one_letter_code
_entity_poly.pdbx_strand_id
1 'polypeptide(L)'
;VVIALNNKVVSINSALEVDLTGQVNAESIGPMEFSGVGGQFAWTYAPSYRSPKAMPPIGWPSSISIIALPSTYFDKKTNQLASRIVPMLRLGSAVTTQRTNTMYVVTEYGAAKLKGKSVKERAQELIKIAHPDFREQLTKEAEKLGFL
;
A
#
# COMPACT_ATOMS: atom_id res chain seq x y z
N VAL A 1 -14.35 -13.56 7.84
CA VAL A 1 -15.78 -13.67 7.48
C VAL A 1 -16.60 -12.61 8.22
N VAL A 2 -16.47 -12.48 9.55
CA VAL A 2 -17.26 -11.52 10.36
C VAL A 2 -17.08 -10.07 9.90
N ILE A 3 -15.85 -9.64 9.60
CA ILE A 3 -15.57 -8.28 9.11
C ILE A 3 -16.32 -8.00 7.80
N ALA A 4 -16.35 -8.95 6.87
CA ALA A 4 -17.01 -8.81 5.56
C ALA A 4 -18.54 -8.74 5.65
N LEU A 5 -19.13 -9.11 6.80
CA LEU A 5 -20.57 -9.02 7.04
C LEU A 5 -21.03 -7.61 7.43
N ASN A 6 -20.08 -6.74 7.80
CA ASN A 6 -20.40 -5.37 8.19
C ASN A 6 -20.46 -4.46 6.96
N ASN A 7 -21.44 -3.57 6.95
CA ASN A 7 -21.59 -2.55 5.91
C ASN A 7 -20.69 -1.34 6.21
N LYS A 8 -20.14 -0.72 5.15
CA LYS A 8 -19.38 0.53 5.24
C LYS A 8 -18.16 0.45 6.17
N VAL A 9 -17.47 -0.70 6.18
CA VAL A 9 -16.23 -0.86 6.94
C VAL A 9 -15.14 0.03 6.33
N VAL A 10 -14.51 0.83 7.17
CA VAL A 10 -13.27 1.54 6.85
C VAL A 10 -12.17 0.91 7.67
N SER A 11 -11.24 0.22 7.03
CA SER A 11 -10.05 -0.30 7.70
C SER A 11 -8.84 0.58 7.41
N ILE A 12 -8.07 0.91 8.43
CA ILE A 12 -6.84 1.69 8.32
C ILE A 12 -5.72 0.89 8.96
N ASN A 13 -4.70 0.57 8.20
CA ASN A 13 -3.53 -0.19 8.63
C ASN A 13 -2.27 0.60 8.28
N SER A 14 -1.19 0.39 9.05
CA SER A 14 0.11 1.00 8.79
C SER A 14 0.99 0.09 7.94
N ALA A 15 2.05 0.67 7.37
CA ALA A 15 3.09 -0.06 6.65
C ALA A 15 4.49 0.49 6.94
N LEU A 16 5.50 -0.35 6.71
CA LEU A 16 6.90 0.05 6.72
C LEU A 16 7.31 0.59 5.34
N GLU A 17 6.88 -0.08 4.27
CA GLU A 17 7.14 0.33 2.89
C GLU A 17 6.04 -0.19 1.93
N VAL A 18 5.87 0.49 0.80
CA VAL A 18 4.98 0.11 -0.29
C VAL A 18 5.75 0.22 -1.60
N ASP A 19 5.73 -0.82 -2.44
CA ASP A 19 6.36 -0.76 -3.75
C ASP A 19 5.44 -0.19 -4.83
N LEU A 20 6.03 0.17 -5.98
CA LEU A 20 5.30 0.79 -7.10
C LEU A 20 4.24 -0.12 -7.74
N THR A 21 4.24 -1.41 -7.45
CA THR A 21 3.18 -2.33 -7.88
C THR A 21 2.02 -2.39 -6.89
N GLY A 22 2.20 -1.82 -5.69
CA GLY A 22 1.22 -1.82 -4.60
C GLY A 22 1.35 -2.99 -3.63
N GLN A 23 2.47 -3.71 -3.61
CA GLN A 23 2.79 -4.66 -2.55
C GLN A 23 3.15 -3.89 -1.28
N VAL A 24 2.69 -4.36 -0.13
CA VAL A 24 2.88 -3.70 1.16
C VAL A 24 3.66 -4.61 2.09
N ASN A 25 4.72 -4.07 2.68
CA ASN A 25 5.45 -4.68 3.77
C ASN A 25 5.15 -3.91 5.07
N ALA A 26 4.67 -4.61 6.10
CA ALA A 26 4.37 -4.04 7.41
C ALA A 26 5.06 -4.78 8.56
N GLU A 27 5.83 -5.84 8.28
CA GLU A 27 6.32 -6.75 9.31
C GLU A 27 7.83 -6.99 9.30
N SER A 28 8.56 -6.59 8.23
CA SER A 28 9.99 -6.86 8.13
C SER A 28 10.80 -5.66 7.64
N ILE A 29 12.09 -5.64 7.98
CA ILE A 29 13.09 -4.71 7.43
C ILE A 29 14.11 -5.55 6.67
N GLY A 30 13.89 -5.71 5.35
CA GLY A 30 14.56 -6.75 4.58
C GLY A 30 14.25 -8.12 5.18
N PRO A 31 15.24 -8.99 5.39
CA PRO A 31 15.04 -10.32 5.96
C PRO A 31 14.82 -10.31 7.48
N MET A 32 14.96 -9.17 8.16
CA MET A 32 14.80 -9.08 9.60
C MET A 32 13.35 -8.85 9.97
N GLU A 33 12.77 -9.75 10.72
CA GLU A 33 11.42 -9.61 11.25
C GLU A 33 11.37 -8.47 12.28
N PHE A 34 10.42 -7.55 12.08
CA PHE A 34 10.18 -6.38 12.94
C PHE A 34 8.89 -6.54 13.74
N SER A 35 7.89 -7.17 13.13
CA SER A 35 6.55 -7.35 13.67
C SER A 35 5.94 -8.60 13.05
N GLY A 36 4.78 -9.02 13.50
CA GLY A 36 3.99 -10.06 12.84
C GLY A 36 2.91 -9.48 11.94
N VAL A 37 2.34 -10.30 11.06
CA VAL A 37 1.26 -9.92 10.15
C VAL A 37 0.01 -9.41 10.89
N GLY A 38 -0.24 -9.89 12.12
CA GLY A 38 -1.41 -9.53 12.91
C GLY A 38 -2.73 -9.75 12.15
N GLY A 39 -3.63 -8.80 12.26
CA GLY A 39 -4.93 -8.81 11.57
C GLY A 39 -4.93 -8.10 10.21
N GLN A 40 -3.81 -7.56 9.75
CA GLN A 40 -3.77 -6.69 8.56
C GLN A 40 -4.37 -7.37 7.32
N PHE A 41 -4.04 -8.63 7.08
CA PHE A 41 -4.60 -9.36 5.95
C PHE A 41 -6.13 -9.43 6.01
N ALA A 42 -6.70 -9.79 7.16
CA ALA A 42 -8.16 -9.87 7.32
C ALA A 42 -8.84 -8.52 7.10
N TRP A 43 -8.26 -7.44 7.61
CA TRP A 43 -8.79 -6.08 7.51
C TRP A 43 -8.58 -5.44 6.13
N THR A 44 -7.60 -5.86 5.35
CA THR A 44 -7.42 -5.40 3.96
C THR A 44 -8.24 -6.24 2.98
N TYR A 45 -8.38 -7.54 3.24
CA TYR A 45 -9.09 -8.47 2.38
C TYR A 45 -10.61 -8.34 2.51
N ALA A 46 -11.15 -8.30 3.74
CA ALA A 46 -12.59 -8.30 3.97
C ALA A 46 -13.34 -7.14 3.29
N PRO A 47 -12.84 -5.88 3.28
CA PRO A 47 -13.47 -4.80 2.53
C PRO A 47 -13.47 -5.01 1.01
N SER A 48 -12.58 -5.85 0.49
CA SER A 48 -12.47 -6.18 -0.93
C SER A 48 -13.50 -7.20 -1.39
N TYR A 49 -14.05 -7.99 -0.47
CA TYR A 49 -15.03 -9.05 -0.73
C TYR A 49 -16.40 -8.65 -0.22
N ARG A 50 -17.33 -8.50 -1.14
CA ARG A 50 -18.74 -8.25 -0.81
C ARG A 50 -19.43 -9.54 -0.38
N SER A 51 -20.14 -9.51 0.75
CA SER A 51 -21.22 -10.45 0.97
C SER A 51 -22.35 -10.15 -0.03
N PRO A 52 -22.92 -11.16 -0.73
CA PRO A 52 -24.06 -10.97 -1.60
C PRO A 52 -25.29 -10.33 -0.90
N LYS A 53 -25.38 -10.47 0.43
CA LYS A 53 -26.45 -9.89 1.27
C LYS A 53 -26.23 -8.41 1.62
N ALA A 54 -25.04 -7.88 1.39
CA ALA A 54 -24.65 -6.49 1.75
C ALA A 54 -24.38 -5.64 0.50
N MET A 55 -25.11 -5.84 -0.59
CA MET A 55 -25.00 -4.97 -1.78
C MET A 55 -25.59 -3.60 -1.49
N PRO A 56 -24.77 -2.54 -1.33
CA PRO A 56 -25.31 -1.18 -1.35
C PRO A 56 -25.83 -0.86 -2.77
N PRO A 57 -26.69 0.14 -2.91
CA PRO A 57 -27.11 0.65 -4.21
C PRO A 57 -25.91 0.92 -5.12
N ILE A 58 -26.11 0.75 -6.42
CA ILE A 58 -25.09 1.02 -7.44
C ILE A 58 -24.49 2.42 -7.20
N GLY A 59 -23.16 2.49 -7.06
CA GLY A 59 -22.45 3.76 -6.88
C GLY A 59 -21.87 4.04 -5.48
N TRP A 60 -22.19 3.26 -4.45
CA TRP A 60 -21.62 3.43 -3.12
C TRP A 60 -20.43 2.49 -2.86
N PRO A 61 -19.27 3.00 -2.37
CA PRO A 61 -18.22 2.12 -1.88
C PRO A 61 -18.73 1.38 -0.64
N SER A 62 -18.86 0.07 -0.75
CA SER A 62 -19.41 -0.75 0.34
C SER A 62 -18.49 -0.80 1.55
N SER A 63 -17.19 -0.84 1.33
CA SER A 63 -16.14 -0.85 2.35
C SER A 63 -14.83 -0.44 1.69
N ILE A 64 -13.91 0.15 2.44
CA ILE A 64 -12.61 0.57 1.96
C ILE A 64 -11.50 0.10 2.89
N SER A 65 -10.35 -0.21 2.31
CA SER A 65 -9.13 -0.50 3.02
C SER A 65 -8.06 0.53 2.65
N ILE A 66 -7.45 1.10 3.68
CA ILE A 66 -6.43 2.15 3.58
C ILE A 66 -5.16 1.63 4.23
N ILE A 67 -4.05 1.79 3.53
CA ILE A 67 -2.70 1.68 4.07
C ILE A 67 -2.18 3.10 4.27
N ALA A 68 -1.93 3.50 5.50
CA ALA A 68 -1.45 4.84 5.85
C ALA A 68 -0.02 4.76 6.38
N LEU A 69 0.89 5.55 5.80
CA LEU A 69 2.28 5.60 6.22
C LEU A 69 2.87 6.99 5.95
N PRO A 70 3.85 7.46 6.76
CA PRO A 70 4.68 8.60 6.37
C PRO A 70 5.40 8.29 5.05
N SER A 71 5.56 9.26 4.16
CA SER A 71 6.25 9.04 2.87
C SER A 71 7.73 8.71 3.03
N THR A 72 8.32 9.10 4.17
CA THR A 72 9.75 8.94 4.46
C THR A 72 10.00 8.46 5.89
N TYR A 73 11.23 8.06 6.15
CA TYR A 73 11.79 7.82 7.48
C TYR A 73 13.26 8.22 7.50
N PHE A 74 13.80 8.48 8.69
CA PHE A 74 15.21 8.75 8.88
C PHE A 74 15.97 7.44 9.09
N ASP A 75 16.86 7.10 8.17
CA ASP A 75 17.70 5.91 8.28
C ASP A 75 18.94 6.23 9.14
N LYS A 76 18.96 5.68 10.34
CA LYS A 76 20.07 5.89 11.30
C LYS A 76 21.41 5.29 10.83
N LYS A 77 21.38 4.30 9.93
CA LYS A 77 22.62 3.67 9.44
C LYS A 77 23.33 4.53 8.41
N THR A 78 22.56 5.15 7.51
CA THR A 78 23.09 6.04 6.46
C THR A 78 23.10 7.49 6.88
N ASN A 79 22.44 7.83 8.00
CA ASN A 79 22.20 9.19 8.48
C ASN A 79 21.49 10.08 7.43
N GLN A 80 20.56 9.49 6.68
CA GLN A 80 19.84 10.15 5.60
C GLN A 80 18.35 9.88 5.67
N LEU A 81 17.57 10.77 5.02
CA LEU A 81 16.15 10.56 4.77
C LEU A 81 15.99 9.48 3.69
N ALA A 82 15.06 8.56 3.86
CA ALA A 82 14.77 7.49 2.93
C ALA A 82 13.27 7.42 2.65
N SER A 83 12.90 7.07 1.42
CA SER A 83 11.51 6.90 1.02
C SER A 83 10.92 5.57 1.54
N ARG A 84 9.65 5.62 1.95
CA ARG A 84 8.83 4.43 2.24
C ARG A 84 8.05 3.94 1.02
N ILE A 85 7.92 4.76 -0.01
CA ILE A 85 7.47 4.32 -1.33
C ILE A 85 8.73 3.95 -2.10
N VAL A 86 8.83 2.68 -2.51
CA VAL A 86 10.04 2.10 -3.09
C VAL A 86 9.74 1.49 -4.47
N PRO A 87 10.73 1.40 -5.39
CA PRO A 87 10.52 0.78 -6.69
C PRO A 87 10.07 -0.68 -6.58
N MET A 88 10.73 -1.45 -5.72
CA MET A 88 10.41 -2.81 -5.31
C MET A 88 10.70 -2.95 -3.83
N LEU A 89 9.96 -3.83 -3.14
CA LEU A 89 10.25 -4.17 -1.74
C LEU A 89 11.71 -4.63 -1.61
N ARG A 90 12.35 -4.30 -0.49
CA ARG A 90 13.73 -4.71 -0.22
C ARG A 90 13.86 -6.23 -0.30
N LEU A 91 15.02 -6.68 -0.75
CA LEU A 91 15.32 -8.10 -0.81
C LEU A 91 15.14 -8.76 0.58
N GLY A 92 14.36 -9.84 0.60
CA GLY A 92 14.03 -10.56 1.83
C GLY A 92 12.87 -9.96 2.63
N SER A 93 12.26 -8.85 2.19
CA SER A 93 11.07 -8.29 2.85
C SER A 93 9.85 -9.19 2.66
N ALA A 94 9.05 -9.27 3.71
CA ALA A 94 7.75 -9.93 3.65
C ALA A 94 6.74 -9.10 2.83
N VAL A 95 5.83 -9.76 2.13
CA VAL A 95 4.65 -9.14 1.51
C VAL A 95 3.46 -9.35 2.43
N THR A 96 3.27 -8.41 3.37
CA THR A 96 2.18 -8.48 4.35
C THR A 96 0.81 -8.33 3.68
N THR A 97 0.70 -7.42 2.71
CA THR A 97 -0.50 -7.25 1.89
C THR A 97 -0.14 -7.33 0.41
N GLN A 98 -0.76 -8.28 -0.28
CA GLN A 98 -0.57 -8.47 -1.71
C GLN A 98 -1.11 -7.27 -2.51
N ARG A 99 -0.51 -6.98 -3.68
CA ARG A 99 -0.92 -5.89 -4.58
C ARG A 99 -2.39 -5.93 -4.98
N THR A 100 -2.99 -7.12 -5.04
CA THR A 100 -4.40 -7.32 -5.40
C THR A 100 -5.38 -6.86 -4.32
N ASN A 101 -4.93 -6.85 -3.07
CA ASN A 101 -5.74 -6.48 -1.90
C ASN A 101 -5.53 -5.03 -1.44
N THR A 102 -4.51 -4.35 -1.97
CA THR A 102 -4.24 -2.94 -1.65
C THR A 102 -5.22 -2.06 -2.42
N MET A 103 -6.12 -1.37 -1.68
CA MET A 103 -7.12 -0.48 -2.29
C MET A 103 -6.64 0.96 -2.34
N TYR A 104 -6.27 1.52 -1.21
CA TYR A 104 -5.77 2.89 -1.07
C TYR A 104 -4.46 2.90 -0.29
N VAL A 105 -3.55 3.76 -0.72
CA VAL A 105 -2.34 4.14 0.03
C VAL A 105 -2.41 5.63 0.30
N VAL A 106 -2.13 6.04 1.54
CA VAL A 106 -2.21 7.44 1.97
C VAL A 106 -0.90 7.83 2.63
N THR A 107 -0.40 9.00 2.23
CA THR A 107 0.71 9.68 2.87
C THR A 107 0.31 11.12 3.18
N GLU A 108 1.21 11.90 3.77
CA GLU A 108 1.04 13.33 3.98
C GLU A 108 0.91 14.15 2.67
N TYR A 109 1.27 13.54 1.53
CA TYR A 109 1.16 14.18 0.20
C TYR A 109 -0.11 13.80 -0.56
N GLY A 110 -0.95 12.94 0.00
CA GLY A 110 -2.24 12.61 -0.61
C GLY A 110 -2.62 11.14 -0.53
N ALA A 111 -3.61 10.75 -1.35
CA ALA A 111 -4.17 9.42 -1.40
C ALA A 111 -4.10 8.85 -2.82
N ALA A 112 -3.54 7.65 -2.95
CA ALA A 112 -3.49 6.87 -4.18
C ALA A 112 -4.51 5.74 -4.15
N LYS A 113 -5.45 5.72 -5.10
CA LYS A 113 -6.35 4.59 -5.31
C LYS A 113 -5.67 3.59 -6.24
N LEU A 114 -5.44 2.36 -5.76
CA LEU A 114 -4.73 1.33 -6.52
C LEU A 114 -5.63 0.23 -7.06
N LYS A 115 -6.75 -0.04 -6.39
CA LYS A 115 -7.67 -1.11 -6.82
C LYS A 115 -8.26 -0.81 -8.19
N GLY A 116 -8.20 -1.80 -9.09
CA GLY A 116 -8.68 -1.69 -10.46
C GLY A 116 -7.72 -0.99 -11.44
N LYS A 117 -6.51 -0.63 -10.99
CA LYS A 117 -5.49 0.01 -11.82
C LYS A 117 -4.43 -0.98 -12.30
N SER A 118 -3.92 -0.75 -13.50
CA SER A 118 -2.75 -1.42 -14.06
C SER A 118 -1.49 -1.11 -13.26
N VAL A 119 -0.41 -1.87 -13.45
CA VAL A 119 0.88 -1.60 -12.77
C VAL A 119 1.40 -0.21 -13.10
N LYS A 120 1.29 0.21 -14.38
CA LYS A 120 1.65 1.56 -14.82
C LYS A 120 0.90 2.65 -14.06
N GLU A 121 -0.42 2.54 -14.00
CA GLU A 121 -1.25 3.52 -13.29
C GLU A 121 -0.95 3.52 -11.78
N ARG A 122 -0.69 2.36 -11.17
CA ARG A 122 -0.30 2.24 -9.77
C ARG A 122 1.00 2.98 -9.49
N ALA A 123 2.03 2.75 -10.31
CA ALA A 123 3.31 3.42 -10.18
C ALA A 123 3.14 4.95 -10.26
N GLN A 124 2.38 5.44 -11.24
CA GLN A 124 2.09 6.86 -11.39
C GLN A 124 1.39 7.47 -10.15
N GLU A 125 0.39 6.78 -9.60
CA GLU A 125 -0.33 7.25 -8.42
C GLU A 125 0.54 7.23 -7.16
N LEU A 126 1.36 6.20 -6.98
CA LEU A 126 2.24 6.10 -5.82
C LEU A 126 3.37 7.13 -5.87
N ILE A 127 3.93 7.41 -7.05
CA ILE A 127 4.93 8.48 -7.23
C ILE A 127 4.34 9.85 -6.85
N LYS A 128 3.08 10.14 -7.19
CA LYS A 128 2.42 11.41 -6.84
C LYS A 128 2.36 11.66 -5.33
N ILE A 129 2.18 10.60 -4.54
CA ILE A 129 2.07 10.68 -3.08
C ILE A 129 3.39 10.41 -2.35
N ALA A 130 4.48 10.15 -3.08
CA ALA A 130 5.82 10.10 -2.52
C ALA A 130 6.33 11.49 -2.12
N HIS A 131 7.32 11.55 -1.22
CA HIS A 131 8.01 12.80 -0.91
C HIS A 131 8.61 13.42 -2.18
N PRO A 132 8.49 14.73 -2.41
CA PRO A 132 8.94 15.38 -3.64
C PRO A 132 10.37 15.03 -4.06
N ASP A 133 11.31 15.01 -3.11
CA ASP A 133 12.73 14.73 -3.37
C ASP A 133 13.01 13.33 -3.95
N PHE A 134 12.09 12.39 -3.79
CA PHE A 134 12.23 11.03 -4.29
C PHE A 134 11.47 10.75 -5.59
N ARG A 135 10.59 11.66 -6.03
CA ARG A 135 9.70 11.39 -7.19
C ARG A 135 10.47 11.18 -8.48
N GLU A 136 11.50 11.98 -8.74
CA GLU A 136 12.32 11.86 -9.95
C GLU A 136 13.07 10.51 -9.97
N GLN A 137 13.67 10.14 -8.84
CA GLN A 137 14.35 8.85 -8.72
C GLN A 137 13.38 7.69 -8.91
N LEU A 138 12.21 7.73 -8.27
CA LEU A 138 11.18 6.70 -8.40
C LEU A 138 10.68 6.56 -9.84
N THR A 139 10.55 7.67 -10.56
CA THR A 139 10.16 7.67 -11.99
C THR A 139 11.22 6.97 -12.85
N LYS A 140 12.49 7.32 -12.69
CA LYS A 140 13.60 6.68 -13.41
C LYS A 140 13.70 5.17 -13.12
N GLU A 141 13.51 4.78 -11.86
CA GLU A 141 13.50 3.35 -11.50
C GLU A 141 12.27 2.62 -12.06
N ALA A 142 11.10 3.27 -12.07
CA ALA A 142 9.89 2.71 -12.69
C ALA A 142 10.04 2.48 -14.20
N GLU A 143 10.70 3.40 -14.91
CA GLU A 143 11.04 3.24 -16.34
C GLU A 143 11.99 2.07 -16.58
N LYS A 144 13.07 1.95 -15.78
CA LYS A 144 14.00 0.81 -15.87
C LYS A 144 13.33 -0.54 -15.63
N LEU A 145 12.32 -0.58 -14.75
CA LEU A 145 11.55 -1.78 -14.43
C LEU A 145 10.42 -2.06 -15.46
N GLY A 146 10.19 -1.18 -16.43
CA GLY A 146 9.13 -1.30 -17.41
C GLY A 146 7.73 -1.07 -16.82
N PHE A 147 7.63 -0.29 -15.75
CA PHE A 147 6.34 0.07 -15.14
C PHE A 147 5.74 1.34 -15.73
N LEU A 148 6.55 2.16 -16.41
CA LEU A 148 6.13 3.40 -17.08
C LEU A 148 6.42 3.37 -18.59
#